data_a163997d7a2966b071d35436b68265e7
#
_entry.id   a163997d7a2966b071d35436b68265e7
#
_cell.length_a   1.000
_cell.length_b   1.000
_cell.length_c   1.000
_cell.angle_alpha   90.00
_cell.angle_beta   90.00
_cell.angle_gamma   90.00
#
_symmetry.space_group_name_H-M   'P 1'
#
loop_
_entity.id
_entity.type
_entity.pdbx_description
1 polymer ?
#
loop_
_entity_poly.entity_id
_entity_poly.type
_entity_poly.pdbx_seq_one_letter_code
_entity_poly.pdbx_strand_id
1 'polypeptide(L)'
;MPDDLRERARQATAEHWLWKTRVDAGKMKISDEMRDAMPPARHPVVRTVPDSVRESLYLGAHVTHIVGWPKEESDQFIAAINGHIADPRFRYVHKWRVGDLVIWDNRCTLHRATPYKVFEHKRDMRRATINEYGPEVSSTTALGIPPPKADVGPYG
;
A
#
# COMPACT_ATOMS: atom_id res chain seq x y z
N MET A 1 4.09 6.67 18.75
CA MET A 1 2.82 5.92 18.84
C MET A 1 2.65 5.50 20.29
N PRO A 2 1.45 5.57 20.88
CA PRO A 2 1.16 5.04 22.21
C PRO A 2 1.55 3.57 22.33
N ASP A 3 1.99 3.14 23.53
CA ASP A 3 2.53 1.79 23.69
C ASP A 3 1.47 0.69 23.53
N ASP A 4 0.26 0.94 24.02
CA ASP A 4 -0.89 0.04 23.83
C ASP A 4 -1.24 -0.17 22.35
N LEU A 5 -1.26 0.91 21.57
CA LEU A 5 -1.52 0.85 20.14
C LEU A 5 -0.38 0.12 19.39
N ARG A 6 0.85 0.32 19.83
CA ARG A 6 2.02 -0.36 19.26
C ARG A 6 1.98 -1.86 19.51
N GLU A 7 1.65 -2.27 20.72
CA GLU A 7 1.58 -3.69 21.06
C GLU A 7 0.44 -4.38 20.29
N ARG A 8 -0.72 -3.75 20.22
CA ARG A 8 -1.82 -4.26 19.38
C ARG A 8 -1.42 -4.38 17.92
N ALA A 9 -0.65 -3.41 17.39
CA ALA A 9 -0.20 -3.44 16.01
C ALA A 9 0.77 -4.60 15.72
N ARG A 10 1.65 -4.95 16.66
CA ARG A 10 2.56 -6.09 16.52
C ARG A 10 1.86 -7.43 16.45
N GLN A 11 0.72 -7.56 17.11
CA GLN A 11 -0.08 -8.78 17.14
C GLN A 11 -1.10 -8.87 16.00
N ALA A 12 -1.37 -7.76 15.33
CA ALA A 12 -2.42 -7.67 14.32
C ALA A 12 -1.95 -8.13 12.94
N THR A 13 -2.85 -8.81 12.23
CA THR A 13 -2.73 -9.14 10.82
C THR A 13 -3.83 -8.40 10.05
N ALA A 14 -3.45 -7.65 9.03
CA ALA A 14 -4.38 -6.94 8.16
C ALA A 14 -4.61 -7.69 6.85
N GLU A 15 -5.84 -7.68 6.39
CA GLU A 15 -6.16 -8.12 5.04
C GLU A 15 -6.10 -6.93 4.09
N HIS A 16 -5.43 -7.12 2.96
CA HIS A 16 -5.22 -6.11 1.91
C HIS A 16 -5.86 -6.58 0.62
N TRP A 17 -6.57 -5.67 -0.06
CA TRP A 17 -7.14 -5.98 -1.36
C TRP A 17 -6.86 -4.85 -2.34
N LEU A 18 -6.21 -5.19 -3.44
CA LEU A 18 -5.74 -4.22 -4.44
C LEU A 18 -6.87 -3.33 -4.99
N TRP A 19 -8.06 -3.87 -5.13
CA TRP A 19 -9.21 -3.17 -5.71
C TRP A 19 -10.01 -2.32 -4.73
N LYS A 20 -9.75 -2.46 -3.41
CA LYS A 20 -10.51 -1.76 -2.38
C LYS A 20 -10.73 -0.28 -2.68
N THR A 21 -9.66 0.46 -2.95
CA THR A 21 -9.75 1.91 -3.17
C THR A 21 -10.57 2.31 -4.39
N ARG A 22 -10.60 1.47 -5.42
CA ARG A 22 -11.38 1.71 -6.64
C ARG A 22 -12.85 1.37 -6.44
N VAL A 23 -13.12 0.30 -5.70
CA VAL A 23 -14.47 -0.11 -5.32
C VAL A 23 -15.10 0.92 -4.39
N ASP A 24 -14.38 1.32 -3.32
CA ASP A 24 -14.84 2.32 -2.36
C ASP A 24 -15.13 3.68 -3.03
N ALA A 25 -14.34 4.03 -4.04
CA ALA A 25 -14.55 5.25 -4.81
C ALA A 25 -15.70 5.14 -5.86
N GLY A 26 -16.38 4.00 -5.94
CA GLY A 26 -17.43 3.75 -6.94
C GLY A 26 -16.94 3.72 -8.39
N LYS A 27 -15.63 3.65 -8.61
CA LYS A 27 -15.02 3.72 -9.93
C LYS A 27 -15.02 2.38 -10.68
N MET A 28 -15.29 1.29 -9.98
CA MET A 28 -15.18 -0.05 -10.54
C MET A 28 -16.11 -1.01 -9.82
N LYS A 29 -16.78 -1.85 -10.61
CA LYS A 29 -17.45 -3.06 -10.13
C LYS A 29 -16.52 -4.23 -10.40
N ILE A 30 -16.34 -5.09 -9.42
CA ILE A 30 -15.46 -6.26 -9.54
C ILE A 30 -16.32 -7.48 -9.85
N SER A 31 -15.97 -8.21 -10.93
CA SER A 31 -16.55 -9.52 -11.21
C SER A 31 -15.93 -10.60 -10.30
N ASP A 32 -16.59 -11.76 -10.24
CA ASP A 32 -16.08 -12.89 -9.46
C ASP A 32 -14.75 -13.39 -10.04
N GLU A 33 -14.61 -13.42 -11.37
CA GLU A 33 -13.35 -13.79 -12.03
C GLU A 33 -12.20 -12.84 -11.67
N MET A 34 -12.48 -11.53 -11.56
CA MET A 34 -11.47 -10.56 -11.13
C MET A 34 -11.09 -10.73 -9.67
N ARG A 35 -12.06 -11.13 -8.83
CA ARG A 35 -11.82 -11.40 -7.40
C ARG A 35 -10.95 -12.64 -7.24
N ASP A 36 -11.24 -13.69 -8.00
CA ASP A 36 -10.50 -14.94 -7.98
C ASP A 36 -9.08 -14.79 -8.55
N ALA A 37 -8.92 -13.96 -9.58
CA ALA A 37 -7.62 -13.67 -10.18
C ALA A 37 -6.71 -12.82 -9.27
N MET A 38 -7.30 -12.04 -8.34
CA MET A 38 -6.57 -11.18 -7.42
C MET A 38 -7.19 -11.24 -6.02
N PRO A 39 -7.03 -12.36 -5.31
CA PRO A 39 -7.58 -12.53 -3.98
C PRO A 39 -6.93 -11.57 -2.98
N PRO A 40 -7.61 -11.23 -1.89
CA PRO A 40 -7.01 -10.49 -0.79
C PRO A 40 -5.78 -11.21 -0.23
N ALA A 41 -4.77 -10.43 0.15
CA ALA A 41 -3.57 -10.91 0.80
C ALA A 41 -3.53 -10.50 2.27
N ARG A 42 -2.95 -11.34 3.14
CA ARG A 42 -2.84 -11.06 4.58
C ARG A 42 -1.39 -10.79 4.94
N HIS A 43 -1.18 -9.70 5.67
CA HIS A 43 0.15 -9.30 6.13
C HIS A 43 0.11 -8.83 7.58
N PRO A 44 1.18 -9.09 8.36
CA PRO A 44 1.35 -8.45 9.66
C PRO A 44 1.29 -6.93 9.52
N VAL A 45 0.63 -6.25 10.47
CA VAL A 45 0.56 -4.77 10.51
C VAL A 45 1.94 -4.18 10.80
N VAL A 46 2.76 -4.87 11.59
CA VAL A 46 4.16 -4.49 11.84
C VAL A 46 5.06 -5.51 11.14
N ARG A 47 5.99 -5.01 10.34
CA ARG A 47 7.00 -5.81 9.65
C ARG A 47 8.40 -5.37 10.04
N THR A 48 9.31 -6.31 10.21
CA THR A 48 10.74 -6.00 10.30
C THR A 48 11.27 -5.74 8.89
N VAL A 49 11.91 -4.60 8.71
CA VAL A 49 12.55 -4.28 7.43
C VAL A 49 13.78 -5.16 7.29
N PRO A 50 13.92 -5.93 6.19
CA PRO A 50 15.11 -6.74 5.94
C PRO A 50 16.38 -5.89 6.07
N ASP A 51 17.45 -6.50 6.56
CA ASP A 51 18.76 -5.88 6.73
C ASP A 51 18.82 -4.72 7.75
N SER A 52 17.73 -4.45 8.44
CA SER A 52 17.67 -3.33 9.37
C SER A 52 16.97 -3.70 10.66
N VAL A 53 17.09 -4.28 11.55
CA VAL A 53 16.31 -4.55 12.81
C VAL A 53 15.16 -3.57 13.12
N ARG A 54 14.79 -2.71 12.17
CA ARG A 54 13.74 -1.70 12.35
C ARG A 54 12.38 -2.27 12.02
N GLU A 55 11.41 -1.96 12.86
CA GLU A 55 10.00 -2.24 12.60
C GLU A 55 9.37 -1.10 11.79
N SER A 56 8.51 -1.46 10.87
CA SER A 56 7.70 -0.52 10.10
C SER A 56 6.23 -0.93 10.10
N LEU A 57 5.33 0.05 10.01
CA LEU A 57 3.91 -0.19 9.81
C LEU A 57 3.64 -0.54 8.34
N TYR A 58 2.99 -1.67 8.14
CA TYR A 58 2.55 -2.10 6.82
C TYR A 58 1.02 -2.03 6.74
N LEU A 59 0.51 -0.81 6.64
CA LEU A 59 -0.92 -0.53 6.66
C LEU A 59 -1.21 0.68 5.75
N GLY A 60 -1.85 0.43 4.62
CA GLY A 60 -2.12 1.45 3.60
C GLY A 60 -3.59 1.49 3.18
N ALA A 61 -3.90 2.23 2.14
CA ALA A 61 -5.27 2.43 1.64
C ALA A 61 -5.96 1.16 1.11
N HIS A 62 -5.22 0.08 0.93
CA HIS A 62 -5.74 -1.21 0.46
C HIS A 62 -6.21 -2.14 1.59
N VAL A 63 -6.02 -1.76 2.84
CA VAL A 63 -6.45 -2.56 4.00
C VAL A 63 -7.97 -2.60 4.06
N THR A 64 -8.52 -3.81 4.14
CA THR A 64 -9.96 -4.06 4.26
C THR A 64 -10.39 -4.13 5.72
N HIS A 65 -9.68 -4.90 6.52
CA HIS A 65 -9.96 -5.11 7.95
C HIS A 65 -8.78 -5.79 8.65
N ILE A 66 -8.85 -5.84 9.98
CA ILE A 66 -7.94 -6.65 10.80
C ILE A 66 -8.56 -8.05 10.96
N VAL A 67 -7.77 -9.05 10.63
CA VAL A 67 -8.23 -10.45 10.61
C VAL A 67 -8.65 -10.89 12.02
N GLY A 68 -9.85 -11.46 12.12
CA GLY A 68 -10.39 -11.99 13.38
C GLY A 68 -10.97 -10.94 14.33
N TRP A 69 -10.96 -9.65 13.98
CA TRP A 69 -11.52 -8.61 14.82
C TRP A 69 -12.94 -8.22 14.39
N PRO A 70 -13.81 -7.80 15.33
CA PRO A 70 -15.08 -7.18 14.98
C PRO A 70 -14.85 -5.96 14.07
N LYS A 71 -15.78 -5.74 13.14
CA LYS A 71 -15.63 -4.67 12.12
C LYS A 71 -15.39 -3.30 12.73
N GLU A 72 -16.16 -2.94 13.73
CA GLU A 72 -16.07 -1.63 14.38
C GLU A 72 -14.72 -1.43 15.07
N GLU A 73 -14.24 -2.43 15.79
CA GLU A 73 -12.93 -2.40 16.44
C GLU A 73 -11.80 -2.31 15.42
N SER A 74 -11.89 -3.08 14.34
CA SER A 74 -10.95 -3.03 13.22
C SER A 74 -10.89 -1.64 12.60
N ASP A 75 -12.04 -1.04 12.31
CA ASP A 75 -12.14 0.29 11.70
C ASP A 75 -11.53 1.37 12.63
N GLN A 76 -11.82 1.34 13.92
CA GLN A 76 -11.26 2.25 14.92
C GLN A 76 -9.73 2.12 15.03
N PHE A 77 -9.23 0.90 15.04
CA PHE A 77 -7.80 0.62 15.09
C PHE A 77 -7.09 1.13 13.83
N ILE A 78 -7.62 0.82 12.64
CA ILE A 78 -7.08 1.31 11.37
C ILE A 78 -7.07 2.85 11.33
N ALA A 79 -8.14 3.48 11.80
CA ALA A 79 -8.22 4.94 11.89
C ALA A 79 -7.17 5.53 12.83
N ALA A 80 -6.96 4.91 14.00
CA ALA A 80 -5.95 5.35 14.97
C ALA A 80 -4.53 5.25 14.41
N ILE A 81 -4.18 4.15 13.74
CA ILE A 81 -2.88 3.98 13.07
C ILE A 81 -2.71 5.01 11.95
N ASN A 82 -3.72 5.21 11.11
CA ASN A 82 -3.66 6.19 10.02
C ASN A 82 -3.51 7.62 10.55
N GLY A 83 -4.18 7.96 11.66
CA GLY A 83 -4.01 9.24 12.34
C GLY A 83 -2.57 9.46 12.81
N HIS A 84 -1.96 8.43 13.38
CA HIS A 84 -0.56 8.48 13.79
C HIS A 84 0.39 8.66 12.60
N ILE A 85 0.21 7.88 11.52
CA ILE A 85 1.03 7.97 10.30
C ILE A 85 0.88 9.35 9.64
N ALA A 86 -0.29 9.94 9.70
CA ALA A 86 -0.57 11.26 9.10
C ALA A 86 0.01 12.44 9.89
N ASP A 87 0.61 12.23 11.05
CA ASP A 87 1.23 13.29 11.84
C ASP A 87 2.32 14.01 11.02
N PRO A 88 2.33 15.34 11.00
CA PRO A 88 3.33 16.13 10.25
C PRO A 88 4.77 15.76 10.56
N ARG A 89 5.08 15.29 11.77
CA ARG A 89 6.43 14.86 12.19
C ARG A 89 6.98 13.68 11.39
N PHE A 90 6.10 12.88 10.80
CA PHE A 90 6.46 11.68 10.04
C PHE A 90 6.29 11.88 8.53
N ARG A 91 5.99 13.09 8.06
CA ARG A 91 5.71 13.36 6.66
C ARG A 91 6.83 14.13 6.00
N TYR A 92 7.23 13.66 4.84
CA TYR A 92 8.01 14.41 3.88
C TYR A 92 7.13 14.79 2.68
N VAL A 93 7.15 16.05 2.27
CA VAL A 93 6.40 16.54 1.10
C VAL A 93 7.38 16.94 0.02
N HIS A 94 7.47 16.14 -1.04
CA HIS A 94 8.33 16.43 -2.17
C HIS A 94 7.69 17.48 -3.10
N LYS A 95 8.40 18.56 -3.36
CA LYS A 95 8.03 19.59 -4.34
C LYS A 95 8.72 19.29 -5.66
N TRP A 96 8.01 18.65 -6.56
CA TRP A 96 8.53 18.18 -7.83
C TRP A 96 9.07 19.29 -8.74
N ARG A 97 10.20 19.04 -9.35
CA ARG A 97 10.79 19.83 -10.43
C ARG A 97 11.06 18.92 -11.63
N VAL A 98 11.13 19.49 -12.82
CA VAL A 98 11.52 18.73 -14.02
C VAL A 98 12.95 18.19 -13.83
N GLY A 99 13.13 16.92 -14.09
CA GLY A 99 14.39 16.21 -13.91
C GLY A 99 14.59 15.56 -12.53
N ASP A 100 13.67 15.73 -11.59
CA ASP A 100 13.77 15.06 -10.29
C ASP A 100 13.63 13.53 -10.44
N LEU A 101 14.51 12.82 -9.75
CA LEU A 101 14.42 11.39 -9.49
C LEU A 101 14.17 11.17 -8.00
N VAL A 102 13.11 10.48 -7.64
CA VAL A 102 12.80 10.13 -6.26
C VAL A 102 12.74 8.61 -6.13
N ILE A 103 13.52 8.08 -5.21
CA ILE A 103 13.55 6.66 -4.88
C ILE A 103 13.05 6.49 -3.45
N TRP A 104 12.14 5.57 -3.22
CA TRP A 104 11.65 5.23 -1.88
C TRP A 104 11.50 3.72 -1.72
N ASP A 105 11.64 3.26 -0.50
CA ASP A 105 11.44 1.86 -0.15
C ASP A 105 10.01 1.62 0.31
N ASN A 106 9.23 0.89 -0.48
CA ASN A 106 7.84 0.55 -0.17
C ASN A 106 7.69 -0.36 1.06
N ARG A 107 8.76 -1.00 1.53
CA ARG A 107 8.72 -1.89 2.70
C ARG A 107 8.57 -1.11 4.01
N CYS A 108 9.02 0.14 4.04
CA CYS A 108 9.05 0.97 5.24
C CYS A 108 8.48 2.38 5.06
N THR A 109 8.01 2.74 3.86
CA THR A 109 7.40 4.04 3.61
C THR A 109 6.02 3.91 2.99
N LEU A 110 5.13 4.80 3.36
CA LEU A 110 3.84 5.00 2.70
C LEU A 110 3.89 6.28 1.88
N HIS A 111 3.29 6.26 0.72
CA HIS A 111 3.26 7.43 -0.16
C HIS A 111 1.86 7.67 -0.73
N ARG A 112 1.57 8.92 -1.01
CA ARG A 112 0.35 9.32 -1.73
C ARG A 112 0.61 10.53 -2.59
N ALA A 113 -0.12 10.64 -3.70
CA ALA A 113 -0.17 11.87 -4.47
C ALA A 113 -1.01 12.91 -3.72
N THR A 114 -0.58 14.18 -3.78
CA THR A 114 -1.40 15.32 -3.37
C THR A 114 -2.24 15.81 -4.55
N PRO A 115 -3.42 16.40 -4.32
CA PRO A 115 -4.18 17.05 -5.37
C PRO A 115 -3.33 18.10 -6.10
N TYR A 116 -3.52 18.22 -7.41
CA TYR A 116 -2.93 19.27 -8.22
C TYR A 116 -3.95 19.78 -9.25
N LYS A 117 -3.70 20.95 -9.79
CA LYS A 117 -4.61 21.58 -10.76
C LYS A 117 -4.42 20.96 -12.15
N VAL A 118 -5.13 19.87 -12.39
CA VAL A 118 -4.99 19.01 -13.59
C VAL A 118 -5.21 19.76 -14.91
N PHE A 119 -6.03 20.81 -14.92
CA PHE A 119 -6.30 21.63 -16.11
C PHE A 119 -5.32 22.78 -16.31
N GLU A 120 -4.52 23.12 -15.28
CA GLU A 120 -3.53 24.22 -15.35
C GLU A 120 -2.10 23.70 -15.52
N HIS A 121 -1.82 22.47 -15.08
CA HIS A 121 -0.48 21.91 -15.05
C HIS A 121 -0.43 20.51 -15.66
N LYS A 122 0.49 20.31 -16.58
CA LYS A 122 0.80 18.97 -17.08
C LYS A 122 1.61 18.20 -16.04
N ARG A 123 1.20 16.97 -15.76
CA ARG A 123 1.95 16.02 -14.95
C ARG A 123 2.37 14.85 -15.84
N ASP A 124 3.66 14.78 -16.12
CA ASP A 124 4.29 13.70 -16.86
C ASP A 124 5.30 13.01 -15.92
N MET A 125 4.98 11.83 -15.46
CA MET A 125 5.77 11.09 -14.49
C MET A 125 5.89 9.64 -14.91
N ARG A 126 7.08 9.11 -14.78
CA ARG A 126 7.36 7.70 -15.02
C ARG A 126 7.72 7.02 -13.72
N ARG A 127 7.30 5.78 -13.54
CA ARG A 127 7.60 4.97 -12.37
C ARG A 127 8.07 3.59 -12.81
N ALA A 128 9.12 3.12 -12.14
CA ALA A 128 9.49 1.72 -12.13
C ALA A 128 9.35 1.20 -10.70
N THR A 129 8.98 -0.06 -10.55
CA THR A 129 8.91 -0.75 -9.26
C THR A 129 9.87 -1.93 -9.32
N ILE A 130 10.76 -2.01 -8.34
CA ILE A 130 11.65 -3.16 -8.17
C ILE A 130 10.96 -4.09 -7.18
N ASN A 131 10.83 -5.36 -7.54
CA ASN A 131 10.26 -6.36 -6.67
C ASN A 131 11.25 -6.74 -5.57
N GLU A 132 10.74 -7.00 -4.38
CA GLU A 132 11.53 -7.44 -3.22
C GLU A 132 12.16 -8.83 -3.47
N TYR A 133 11.51 -9.64 -4.28
CA TYR A 133 11.95 -10.99 -4.62
C TYR A 133 12.41 -11.04 -6.07
N GLY A 134 13.35 -11.93 -6.36
CA GLY A 134 13.81 -12.18 -7.73
C GLY A 134 12.70 -12.70 -8.67
N PRO A 135 13.00 -12.89 -9.95
CA PRO A 135 12.01 -13.29 -10.95
C PRO A 135 11.34 -14.64 -10.66
N GLU A 136 11.95 -15.48 -9.83
CA GLU A 136 11.43 -16.78 -9.42
C GLU A 136 10.34 -16.72 -8.34
N VAL A 137 10.33 -15.63 -7.56
CA VAL A 137 9.28 -15.34 -6.58
C VAL A 137 8.73 -13.97 -6.93
N SER A 138 7.95 -13.89 -7.99
CA SER A 138 7.29 -12.62 -8.31
C SER A 138 6.41 -12.22 -7.13
N SER A 139 6.43 -10.96 -6.76
CA SER A 139 5.50 -10.40 -5.78
C SER A 139 4.04 -10.68 -6.16
N THR A 140 3.78 -10.88 -7.45
CA THR A 140 2.54 -11.38 -8.03
C THR A 140 2.22 -12.80 -7.60
N THR A 141 3.19 -13.71 -7.53
CA THR A 141 2.94 -15.09 -7.07
C THR A 141 2.69 -15.12 -5.55
N ALA A 142 3.46 -14.35 -4.79
CA ALA A 142 3.25 -14.22 -3.34
C ALA A 142 1.92 -13.51 -2.99
N LEU A 143 1.38 -12.70 -3.88
CA LEU A 143 0.10 -12.00 -3.75
C LEU A 143 -1.03 -12.68 -4.55
N GLY A 144 -0.78 -13.84 -5.20
CA GLY A 144 -1.75 -14.48 -6.10
C GLY A 144 -2.03 -13.68 -7.39
N ILE A 145 -1.21 -12.68 -7.70
CA ILE A 145 -1.37 -11.88 -8.92
C ILE A 145 -0.56 -12.54 -10.04
N PRO A 146 -1.15 -12.92 -11.19
CA PRO A 146 -0.38 -13.49 -12.29
C PRO A 146 0.66 -12.47 -12.79
N PRO A 147 1.83 -12.92 -13.24
CA PRO A 147 2.85 -12.04 -13.79
C PRO A 147 2.27 -11.23 -14.96
N PRO A 148 2.67 -9.97 -15.14
CA PRO A 148 2.24 -9.19 -16.29
C PRO A 148 2.60 -9.95 -17.57
N LYS A 149 1.64 -10.05 -18.50
CA LYS A 149 1.91 -10.64 -19.80
C LYS A 149 3.05 -9.88 -20.48
N ALA A 150 3.97 -10.59 -21.11
CA ALA A 150 5.18 -10.04 -21.74
C ALA A 150 4.93 -8.97 -22.83
N ASP A 151 3.67 -8.80 -23.24
CA ASP A 151 3.22 -7.89 -24.31
C ASP A 151 2.56 -6.59 -23.83
N VAL A 152 2.77 -6.19 -22.60
CA VAL A 152 2.30 -4.86 -22.19
C VAL A 152 3.24 -3.85 -22.82
N GLY A 153 2.78 -3.15 -23.84
CA GLY A 153 3.54 -2.10 -24.50
C GLY A 153 4.04 -1.01 -23.53
N PRO A 154 4.81 -0.02 -24.00
CA PRO A 154 5.60 0.89 -23.16
C PRO A 154 4.82 1.73 -22.13
N TYR A 155 3.54 1.48 -21.96
CA TYR A 155 2.62 2.20 -21.05
C TYR A 155 1.78 1.28 -20.16
N GLY A 156 2.16 -0.01 -20.01
CA GLY A 156 1.51 -0.95 -19.09
C GLY A 156 1.66 -0.58 -17.62
#